data_9437bba2a141a93238677c69191f0711
#
_entry.id   9437bba2a141a93238677c69191f0711
#
_cell.length_a   1.000
_cell.length_b   1.000
_cell.length_c   1.000
_cell.angle_alpha   90.00
_cell.angle_beta   90.00
_cell.angle_gamma   90.00
#
_symmetry.space_group_name_H-M   'P 1'
#
loop_
_entity.id
_entity.type
_entity.pdbx_description
1 polymer ?
#
loop_
_entity_poly.entity_id
_entity_poly.type
_entity_poly.pdbx_seq_one_letter_code
_entity_poly.pdbx_strand_id
1 'polypeptide(L)'
;IYTSTGRYLAKTSRISIIVPVYNEEKTICQMQDQLEPLRGTCEILFVDGGSTDRTMEQIRPWVKVIHSEKGRAKQMNTGARKSHGDILFFLHCDSELPPRPLAEIRRVMKDHSAGCFGIAFHSRNFFMFTCRVISNHRIKDRKVMFGDQGIFVDRSLFFHAGMFPEIPVMEDYQFSLTLKERGVKLGMTGRRIYTSDRRFPKGTLP
;
A
#
# COMPACT_ATOMS: atom_id res chain seq x y z
N ILE A 1 12.34 15.02 -19.26
CA ILE A 1 13.56 15.65 -18.75
C ILE A 1 13.39 15.66 -17.23
N TYR A 2 13.85 14.62 -16.56
CA TYR A 2 13.91 14.56 -15.10
C TYR A 2 15.19 15.27 -14.66
N THR A 3 15.04 16.48 -14.17
CA THR A 3 16.14 17.28 -13.62
C THR A 3 16.56 16.78 -12.24
N SER A 4 17.80 17.00 -11.88
CA SER A 4 18.55 16.59 -10.69
C SER A 4 17.97 16.98 -9.31
N THR A 5 16.75 17.44 -9.22
CA THR A 5 16.02 17.86 -8.00
C THR A 5 15.51 16.69 -7.14
N GLY A 6 15.57 15.45 -7.64
CA GLY A 6 15.02 14.27 -6.94
C GLY A 6 15.71 13.90 -5.64
N ARG A 7 16.97 14.27 -5.44
CA ARG A 7 17.74 13.85 -4.25
C ARG A 7 17.42 14.62 -2.96
N TYR A 8 16.91 15.84 -3.06
CA TYR A 8 16.62 16.67 -1.87
C TYR A 8 15.22 16.41 -1.29
N LEU A 9 14.27 15.97 -2.12
CA LEU A 9 12.87 15.78 -1.72
C LEU A 9 12.65 14.60 -0.78
N ALA A 10 13.42 13.52 -0.88
CA ALA A 10 13.16 12.29 -0.13
C ALA A 10 13.27 12.41 1.41
N LYS A 11 14.02 13.38 1.93
CA LYS A 11 14.22 13.53 3.39
C LYS A 11 13.11 14.33 4.06
N THR A 12 12.44 15.22 3.33
CA THR A 12 11.36 16.10 3.80
C THR A 12 9.99 15.76 3.20
N SER A 13 9.92 14.82 2.25
CA SER A 13 8.68 14.47 1.57
C SER A 13 7.63 13.97 2.54
N ARG A 14 6.44 14.59 2.50
CA ARG A 14 5.27 14.17 3.25
C ARG A 14 4.72 12.88 2.66
N ILE A 15 4.41 11.91 3.51
CA ILE A 15 3.78 10.65 3.12
C ILE A 15 2.30 10.72 3.48
N SER A 16 1.42 10.29 2.57
CA SER A 16 0.01 10.02 2.85
C SER A 16 -0.22 8.51 2.82
N ILE A 17 -0.64 7.96 3.95
CA ILE A 17 -1.08 6.57 4.08
C ILE A 17 -2.55 6.52 3.72
N ILE A 18 -2.90 5.71 2.73
CA ILE A 18 -4.26 5.54 2.20
C ILE A 18 -4.68 4.10 2.46
N VAL A 19 -5.68 3.92 3.31
CA VAL A 19 -6.20 2.60 3.71
C VAL A 19 -7.63 2.47 3.17
N PRO A 20 -7.87 1.68 2.11
CA PRO A 20 -9.22 1.35 1.69
C PRO A 20 -9.86 0.43 2.72
N VAL A 21 -11.07 0.74 3.16
CA VAL A 21 -11.84 -0.03 4.14
C VAL A 21 -13.22 -0.36 3.61
N TYR A 22 -13.65 -1.61 3.78
CA TYR A 22 -15.00 -2.07 3.49
C TYR A 22 -15.29 -3.32 4.31
N ASN A 23 -16.16 -3.21 5.32
CA ASN A 23 -16.50 -4.29 6.25
C ASN A 23 -15.25 -4.92 6.90
N GLU A 24 -14.47 -4.09 7.56
CA GLU A 24 -13.20 -4.44 8.21
C GLU A 24 -13.29 -4.38 9.76
N GLU A 25 -14.47 -4.61 10.34
CA GLU A 25 -14.70 -4.54 11.80
C GLU A 25 -13.73 -5.39 12.62
N LYS A 26 -13.18 -6.47 12.02
CA LYS A 26 -12.24 -7.40 12.69
C LYS A 26 -10.79 -6.92 12.69
N THR A 27 -10.42 -6.01 11.80
CA THR A 27 -9.03 -5.60 11.56
C THR A 27 -8.78 -4.12 11.76
N ILE A 28 -9.84 -3.31 11.71
CA ILE A 28 -9.74 -1.85 11.75
C ILE A 28 -9.07 -1.34 13.04
N CYS A 29 -9.33 -1.95 14.19
CA CYS A 29 -8.72 -1.56 15.46
C CYS A 29 -7.21 -1.84 15.45
N GLN A 30 -6.79 -3.03 15.01
CA GLN A 30 -5.38 -3.40 14.92
C GLN A 30 -4.63 -2.49 13.94
N MET A 31 -5.24 -2.13 12.80
CA MET A 31 -4.64 -1.19 11.87
C MET A 31 -4.44 0.17 12.52
N GLN A 32 -5.43 0.67 13.25
CA GLN A 32 -5.30 1.96 13.95
C GLN A 32 -4.21 1.93 15.03
N ASP A 33 -4.06 0.84 15.78
CA ASP A 33 -2.99 0.68 16.78
C ASP A 33 -1.60 0.77 16.14
N GLN A 34 -1.41 0.22 14.94
CA GLN A 34 -0.16 0.30 14.19
C GLN A 34 0.13 1.70 13.64
N LEU A 35 -0.92 2.44 13.27
CA LEU A 35 -0.80 3.77 12.68
C LEU A 35 -0.71 4.88 13.72
N GLU A 36 -1.19 4.66 14.94
CA GLU A 36 -1.21 5.66 15.99
C GLU A 36 0.17 6.25 16.32
N PRO A 37 1.27 5.47 16.42
CA PRO A 37 2.61 6.01 16.61
C PRO A 37 3.12 6.89 15.46
N LEU A 38 2.49 6.83 14.30
CA LEU A 38 2.86 7.60 13.11
C LEU A 38 2.12 8.95 13.00
N ARG A 39 1.19 9.22 13.90
CA ARG A 39 0.44 10.49 13.94
C ARG A 39 1.37 11.68 13.99
N GLY A 40 1.03 12.71 13.23
CA GLY A 40 1.85 13.94 13.12
C GLY A 40 3.10 13.81 12.25
N THR A 41 3.53 12.58 11.88
CA THR A 41 4.69 12.37 11.00
C THR A 41 4.29 12.07 9.55
N CYS A 42 3.03 11.74 9.32
CA CYS A 42 2.42 11.51 8.00
C CYS A 42 0.93 11.85 8.03
N GLU A 43 0.31 11.94 6.86
CA GLU A 43 -1.14 12.01 6.72
C GLU A 43 -1.70 10.59 6.70
N ILE A 44 -2.82 10.37 7.41
CA ILE A 44 -3.48 9.05 7.49
C ILE A 44 -4.93 9.23 7.06
N LEU A 45 -5.34 8.49 6.01
CA LEU A 45 -6.67 8.54 5.45
C LEU A 45 -7.25 7.12 5.36
N PHE A 46 -8.44 6.94 5.93
CA PHE A 46 -9.24 5.76 5.69
C PHE A 46 -10.31 6.10 4.66
N VAL A 47 -10.42 5.26 3.64
CA VAL A 47 -11.37 5.49 2.54
C VAL A 47 -12.43 4.40 2.60
N ASP A 48 -13.59 4.75 3.13
CA ASP A 48 -14.72 3.83 3.28
C ASP A 48 -15.49 3.66 1.98
N GLY A 49 -15.70 2.41 1.58
CA GLY A 49 -16.47 2.00 0.41
C GLY A 49 -17.94 1.73 0.70
N GLY A 50 -18.50 2.31 1.77
CA GLY A 50 -19.88 2.08 2.22
C GLY A 50 -20.01 0.84 3.10
N SER A 51 -19.21 0.74 4.16
CA SER A 51 -19.29 -0.35 5.14
C SER A 51 -20.66 -0.43 5.79
N THR A 52 -21.14 -1.63 5.99
CA THR A 52 -22.45 -1.95 6.58
C THR A 52 -22.35 -2.69 7.92
N ASP A 53 -21.13 -3.06 8.30
CA ASP A 53 -20.80 -3.65 9.61
C ASP A 53 -20.38 -2.54 10.61
N ARG A 54 -19.77 -2.92 11.72
CA ARG A 54 -19.34 -1.98 12.76
C ARG A 54 -18.01 -1.27 12.46
N THR A 55 -17.49 -1.35 11.23
CA THR A 55 -16.23 -0.71 10.84
C THR A 55 -16.22 0.77 11.19
N MET A 56 -17.24 1.50 10.76
CA MET A 56 -17.30 2.96 10.95
C MET A 56 -17.42 3.38 12.41
N GLU A 57 -18.11 2.59 13.23
CA GLU A 57 -18.26 2.85 14.68
C GLU A 57 -16.93 2.71 15.44
N GLN A 58 -16.01 1.91 14.91
CA GLN A 58 -14.72 1.61 15.54
C GLN A 58 -13.60 2.56 15.09
N ILE A 59 -13.86 3.45 14.14
CA ILE A 59 -12.86 4.42 13.68
C ILE A 59 -12.64 5.49 14.74
N ARG A 60 -11.38 5.68 15.12
CA ARG A 60 -10.97 6.65 16.13
C ARG A 60 -11.04 8.08 15.59
N PRO A 61 -11.38 9.08 16.44
CA PRO A 61 -11.60 10.48 16.01
C PRO A 61 -10.39 11.16 15.33
N TRP A 62 -9.18 10.64 15.53
CA TRP A 62 -7.98 11.21 14.91
C TRP A 62 -7.76 10.76 13.46
N VAL A 63 -8.51 9.77 12.98
CA VAL A 63 -8.42 9.26 11.60
C VAL A 63 -9.26 10.14 10.69
N LYS A 64 -8.68 10.62 9.60
CA LYS A 64 -9.42 11.28 8.54
C LYS A 64 -10.13 10.24 7.69
N VAL A 65 -11.46 10.26 7.72
CA VAL A 65 -12.31 9.37 6.91
C VAL A 65 -12.76 10.07 5.65
N ILE A 66 -12.72 9.34 4.54
CA ILE A 66 -13.22 9.76 3.23
C ILE A 66 -14.20 8.69 2.76
N HIS A 67 -15.35 9.10 2.24
CA HIS A 67 -16.30 8.19 1.63
C HIS A 67 -16.07 8.09 0.12
N SER A 68 -16.22 6.90 -0.41
CA SER A 68 -16.08 6.58 -1.83
C SER A 68 -17.12 5.53 -2.23
N GLU A 69 -17.32 5.36 -3.52
CA GLU A 69 -18.00 4.16 -4.01
C GLU A 69 -17.19 2.92 -3.66
N LYS A 70 -17.91 1.80 -3.49
CA LYS A 70 -17.30 0.48 -3.29
C LYS A 70 -16.42 0.10 -4.47
N GLY A 71 -15.24 -0.36 -4.16
CA GLY A 71 -14.23 -0.81 -5.12
C GLY A 71 -12.83 -0.39 -4.70
N ARG A 72 -11.94 -1.34 -4.52
CA ARG A 72 -10.59 -1.09 -3.98
C ARG A 72 -9.84 -0.02 -4.78
N ALA A 73 -9.85 -0.10 -6.11
CA ALA A 73 -9.25 0.92 -6.97
C ALA A 73 -9.92 2.29 -6.79
N LYS A 74 -11.26 2.36 -6.77
CA LYS A 74 -12.01 3.59 -6.57
C LYS A 74 -11.68 4.25 -5.23
N GLN A 75 -11.64 3.46 -4.16
CA GLN A 75 -11.30 3.93 -2.83
C GLN A 75 -9.86 4.48 -2.77
N MET A 76 -8.88 3.72 -3.28
CA MET A 76 -7.47 4.15 -3.32
C MET A 76 -7.28 5.41 -4.18
N ASN A 77 -7.92 5.49 -5.35
CA ASN A 77 -7.89 6.66 -6.22
C ASN A 77 -8.51 7.89 -5.55
N THR A 78 -9.65 7.70 -4.87
CA THR A 78 -10.31 8.77 -4.12
C THR A 78 -9.44 9.27 -2.97
N GLY A 79 -8.82 8.37 -2.23
CA GLY A 79 -7.85 8.71 -1.18
C GLY A 79 -6.66 9.49 -1.75
N ALA A 80 -6.11 9.07 -2.88
CA ALA A 80 -5.02 9.76 -3.54
C ALA A 80 -5.40 11.19 -3.95
N ARG A 81 -6.59 11.39 -4.51
CA ARG A 81 -7.07 12.75 -4.88
C ARG A 81 -7.26 13.67 -3.67
N LYS A 82 -7.67 13.12 -2.52
CA LYS A 82 -7.97 13.87 -1.29
C LYS A 82 -6.78 14.00 -0.34
N SER A 83 -5.67 13.35 -0.64
CA SER A 83 -4.43 13.41 0.14
C SER A 83 -3.54 14.58 -0.31
N HIS A 84 -2.56 14.95 0.53
CA HIS A 84 -1.67 16.09 0.30
C HIS A 84 -0.18 15.71 0.35
N GLY A 85 0.14 14.43 0.54
CA GLY A 85 1.52 13.95 0.58
C GLY A 85 2.17 13.91 -0.78
N ASP A 86 3.48 14.04 -0.81
CA ASP A 86 4.32 13.91 -2.02
C ASP A 86 4.47 12.43 -2.41
N ILE A 87 4.41 11.55 -1.42
CA ILE A 87 4.46 10.10 -1.57
C ILE A 87 3.12 9.53 -1.11
N LEU A 88 2.48 8.75 -1.98
CA LEU A 88 1.27 8.00 -1.67
C LEU A 88 1.67 6.58 -1.23
N PHE A 89 1.17 6.15 -0.09
CA PHE A 89 1.38 4.80 0.42
C PHE A 89 0.03 4.10 0.60
N PHE A 90 -0.23 3.11 -0.23
CA PHE A 90 -1.45 2.31 -0.21
C PHE A 90 -1.25 1.08 0.66
N LEU A 91 -2.09 0.95 1.69
CA LEU A 91 -1.96 -0.07 2.73
C LEU A 91 -3.30 -0.78 2.93
N HIS A 92 -3.31 -2.10 2.86
CA HIS A 92 -4.51 -2.89 3.17
C HIS A 92 -4.78 -2.94 4.68
N CYS A 93 -6.05 -2.94 5.07
CA CYS A 93 -6.47 -2.88 6.46
C CYS A 93 -6.05 -4.10 7.31
N ASP A 94 -5.76 -5.22 6.67
CA ASP A 94 -5.29 -6.47 7.31
C ASP A 94 -3.78 -6.69 7.27
N SER A 95 -3.03 -5.67 6.87
CA SER A 95 -1.57 -5.72 6.81
C SER A 95 -0.94 -5.35 8.16
N GLU A 96 0.22 -5.96 8.45
CA GLU A 96 1.04 -5.59 9.60
C GLU A 96 2.31 -4.90 9.13
N LEU A 97 2.52 -3.68 9.60
CA LEU A 97 3.66 -2.85 9.24
C LEU A 97 4.94 -3.30 9.98
N PRO A 98 6.09 -3.28 9.30
CA PRO A 98 7.37 -3.45 9.98
C PRO A 98 7.71 -2.23 10.85
N PRO A 99 8.67 -2.35 11.77
CA PRO A 99 9.19 -1.19 12.50
C PRO A 99 9.73 -0.12 11.55
N ARG A 100 9.42 1.17 11.85
CA ARG A 100 9.87 2.36 11.09
C ARG A 100 9.50 2.32 9.59
N PRO A 101 8.24 2.06 9.23
CA PRO A 101 7.84 1.85 7.82
C PRO A 101 8.10 3.11 6.97
N LEU A 102 7.88 4.31 7.49
CA LEU A 102 8.11 5.56 6.76
C LEU A 102 9.60 5.79 6.43
N ALA A 103 10.51 5.34 7.30
CA ALA A 103 11.95 5.42 7.04
C ALA A 103 12.37 4.47 5.90
N GLU A 104 11.77 3.27 5.86
CA GLU A 104 11.99 2.31 4.76
C GLU A 104 11.49 2.88 3.42
N ILE A 105 10.28 3.46 3.39
CA ILE A 105 9.74 4.13 2.20
C ILE A 105 10.68 5.23 1.73
N ARG A 106 11.06 6.16 2.63
CA ARG A 106 11.95 7.28 2.28
C ARG A 106 13.31 6.80 1.78
N ARG A 107 13.83 5.69 2.32
CA ARG A 107 15.10 5.10 1.87
C ARG A 107 15.01 4.63 0.42
N VAL A 108 13.93 3.93 0.06
CA VAL A 108 13.74 3.45 -1.32
C VAL A 108 13.47 4.60 -2.28
N MET A 109 12.67 5.58 -1.86
CA MET A 109 12.29 6.73 -2.69
C MET A 109 13.42 7.72 -2.97
N LYS A 110 14.62 7.51 -2.42
CA LYS A 110 15.82 8.28 -2.81
C LYS A 110 16.27 7.97 -4.24
N ASP A 111 16.11 6.72 -4.65
CA ASP A 111 16.64 6.21 -5.92
C ASP A 111 15.53 5.68 -6.85
N HIS A 112 14.29 5.60 -6.35
CA HIS A 112 13.14 5.07 -7.07
C HIS A 112 11.93 6.00 -6.92
N SER A 113 11.09 6.07 -7.94
CA SER A 113 9.84 6.84 -7.92
C SER A 113 8.61 6.00 -7.52
N ALA A 114 8.76 4.69 -7.43
CA ALA A 114 7.74 3.76 -6.93
C ALA A 114 8.39 2.51 -6.34
N GLY A 115 7.69 1.85 -5.44
CA GLY A 115 8.15 0.62 -4.83
C GLY A 115 7.11 -0.03 -3.94
N CYS A 116 7.51 -1.11 -3.28
CA CYS A 116 6.69 -1.82 -2.32
C CYS A 116 7.54 -2.44 -1.22
N PHE A 117 6.87 -2.94 -0.19
CA PHE A 117 7.52 -3.78 0.81
C PHE A 117 7.70 -5.20 0.28
N GLY A 118 8.72 -5.89 0.78
CA GLY A 118 8.75 -7.34 0.68
C GLY A 118 7.59 -7.94 1.50
N ILE A 119 7.03 -9.06 1.04
CA ILE A 119 5.94 -9.74 1.74
C ILE A 119 6.46 -10.83 2.68
N ALA A 120 5.78 -11.02 3.80
CA ALA A 120 5.94 -12.14 4.71
C ALA A 120 4.57 -12.64 5.18
N PHE A 121 4.52 -13.89 5.66
CA PHE A 121 3.35 -14.52 6.24
C PHE A 121 3.73 -15.09 7.62
N HIS A 122 2.80 -15.06 8.56
CA HIS A 122 3.02 -15.66 9.88
C HIS A 122 3.03 -17.20 9.86
N SER A 123 2.37 -17.79 8.85
CA SER A 123 2.34 -19.24 8.67
C SER A 123 3.72 -19.82 8.37
N ARG A 124 4.11 -20.90 9.08
CA ARG A 124 5.31 -21.69 8.82
C ARG A 124 5.09 -22.78 7.75
N ASN A 125 3.94 -22.82 7.10
CA ASN A 125 3.65 -23.80 6.06
C ASN A 125 4.60 -23.60 4.85
N PHE A 126 5.16 -24.70 4.34
CA PHE A 126 6.05 -24.72 3.18
C PHE A 126 5.43 -24.02 1.95
N PHE A 127 4.13 -24.18 1.74
CA PHE A 127 3.40 -23.48 0.69
C PHE A 127 3.47 -21.95 0.82
N MET A 128 3.24 -21.43 2.02
CA MET A 128 3.33 -19.98 2.29
C MET A 128 4.77 -19.46 2.18
N PHE A 129 5.76 -20.29 2.54
CA PHE A 129 7.17 -19.96 2.30
C PHE A 129 7.43 -19.82 0.79
N THR A 130 6.95 -20.76 -0.02
CA THR A 130 7.10 -20.74 -1.49
C THR A 130 6.40 -19.51 -2.08
N CYS A 131 5.16 -19.20 -1.67
CA CYS A 131 4.45 -17.99 -2.08
C CYS A 131 5.23 -16.72 -1.76
N ARG A 132 5.84 -16.64 -0.57
CA ARG A 132 6.70 -15.53 -0.16
C ARG A 132 7.91 -15.37 -1.07
N VAL A 133 8.62 -16.47 -1.36
CA VAL A 133 9.81 -16.46 -2.22
C VAL A 133 9.43 -16.02 -3.62
N ILE A 134 8.38 -16.60 -4.19
CA ILE A 134 7.90 -16.27 -5.53
C ILE A 134 7.46 -14.79 -5.61
N SER A 135 6.69 -14.30 -4.63
CA SER A 135 6.22 -12.92 -4.63
C SER A 135 7.36 -11.92 -4.54
N ASN A 136 8.35 -12.15 -3.68
CA ASN A 136 9.50 -11.28 -3.55
C ASN A 136 10.44 -11.37 -4.78
N HIS A 137 10.53 -12.52 -5.42
CA HIS A 137 11.32 -12.71 -6.67
C HIS A 137 10.67 -11.97 -7.85
N ARG A 138 9.34 -11.99 -7.93
CA ARG A 138 8.61 -11.30 -9.01
C ARG A 138 8.91 -9.81 -9.09
N ILE A 139 9.16 -9.15 -7.96
CA ILE A 139 9.52 -7.73 -7.93
C ILE A 139 10.88 -7.51 -8.58
N LYS A 140 11.88 -8.36 -8.27
CA LYS A 140 13.24 -8.24 -8.80
C LYS A 140 13.31 -8.58 -10.29
N ASP A 141 12.68 -9.68 -10.70
CA ASP A 141 12.81 -10.22 -12.05
C ASP A 141 11.74 -9.71 -13.01
N ARG A 142 10.47 -9.67 -12.57
CA ARG A 142 9.33 -9.25 -13.42
C ARG A 142 8.96 -7.79 -13.26
N LYS A 143 9.45 -7.11 -12.21
CA LYS A 143 9.16 -5.71 -11.88
C LYS A 143 7.66 -5.45 -11.76
N VAL A 144 6.99 -6.25 -10.95
CA VAL A 144 5.55 -6.19 -10.68
C VAL A 144 5.31 -6.16 -9.18
N MET A 145 4.44 -5.26 -8.72
CA MET A 145 4.02 -5.12 -7.33
C MET A 145 2.57 -5.60 -7.18
N PHE A 146 2.23 -6.05 -5.97
CA PHE A 146 0.86 -6.40 -5.59
C PHE A 146 0.42 -5.56 -4.40
N GLY A 147 -0.88 -5.30 -4.27
CA GLY A 147 -1.44 -4.42 -3.26
C GLY A 147 -1.20 -4.88 -1.82
N ASP A 148 -1.13 -6.18 -1.59
CA ASP A 148 -0.80 -6.79 -0.29
C ASP A 148 0.65 -6.54 0.17
N GLN A 149 1.49 -6.02 -0.71
CA GLN A 149 2.88 -5.63 -0.43
C GLN A 149 3.02 -4.18 0.05
N GLY A 150 1.93 -3.42 0.16
CA GLY A 150 1.99 -2.00 0.52
C GLY A 150 2.76 -1.19 -0.53
N ILE A 151 2.06 -0.77 -1.57
CA ILE A 151 2.62 0.00 -2.69
C ILE A 151 2.81 1.45 -2.27
N PHE A 152 3.98 2.01 -2.55
CA PHE A 152 4.24 3.43 -2.42
C PHE A 152 4.78 4.01 -3.72
N VAL A 153 4.36 5.23 -4.03
CA VAL A 153 4.65 5.87 -5.31
C VAL A 153 4.69 7.40 -5.16
N ASP A 154 5.54 8.04 -5.93
CA ASP A 154 5.52 9.50 -6.09
C ASP A 154 4.14 9.95 -6.59
N ARG A 155 3.58 10.98 -5.94
CA ARG A 155 2.25 11.48 -6.25
C ARG A 155 2.12 11.91 -7.71
N SER A 156 3.09 12.65 -8.22
CA SER A 156 3.06 13.13 -9.61
C SER A 156 3.08 11.94 -10.59
N LEU A 157 3.95 10.97 -10.35
CA LEU A 157 4.01 9.75 -11.15
C LEU A 157 2.69 8.98 -11.12
N PHE A 158 2.05 8.84 -9.95
CA PHE A 158 0.79 8.12 -9.81
C PHE A 158 -0.32 8.70 -10.71
N PHE A 159 -0.48 10.02 -10.68
CA PHE A 159 -1.48 10.69 -11.52
C PHE A 159 -1.11 10.67 -13.00
N HIS A 160 0.16 10.90 -13.35
CA HIS A 160 0.60 10.83 -14.76
C HIS A 160 0.52 9.41 -15.34
N ALA A 161 0.63 8.38 -14.51
CA ALA A 161 0.46 6.98 -14.94
C ALA A 161 -1.01 6.60 -15.16
N GLY A 162 -1.96 7.45 -14.76
CA GLY A 162 -3.39 7.21 -14.91
C GLY A 162 -4.06 6.60 -13.68
N MET A 163 -3.36 6.54 -12.54
CA MET A 163 -3.86 5.96 -11.27
C MET A 163 -4.10 4.44 -11.38
N PHE A 164 -4.76 3.85 -10.39
CA PHE A 164 -5.21 2.45 -10.49
C PHE A 164 -6.38 2.35 -11.47
N PRO A 165 -6.37 1.40 -12.42
CA PRO A 165 -7.53 1.14 -13.26
C PRO A 165 -8.69 0.63 -12.41
N GLU A 166 -9.89 1.16 -12.66
CA GLU A 166 -11.10 0.81 -11.90
C GLU A 166 -11.70 -0.52 -12.38
N ILE A 167 -10.91 -1.58 -12.27
CA ILE A 167 -11.28 -2.96 -12.60
C ILE A 167 -11.60 -3.76 -11.32
N PRO A 168 -12.39 -4.84 -11.40
CA PRO A 168 -12.82 -5.59 -10.21
C PRO A 168 -11.68 -6.21 -9.41
N VAL A 169 -10.62 -6.66 -10.07
CA VAL A 169 -9.46 -7.34 -9.47
C VAL A 169 -8.19 -7.03 -10.26
N MET A 170 -7.01 -7.17 -9.61
CA MET A 170 -5.69 -7.02 -10.23
C MET A 170 -5.37 -5.59 -10.72
N GLU A 171 -5.99 -4.58 -10.13
CA GLU A 171 -5.71 -3.17 -10.41
C GLU A 171 -4.26 -2.77 -10.10
N ASP A 172 -3.70 -3.35 -9.05
CA ASP A 172 -2.31 -3.20 -8.62
C ASP A 172 -1.32 -3.82 -9.62
N TYR A 173 -1.62 -5.01 -10.11
CA TYR A 173 -0.85 -5.68 -11.14
C TYR A 173 -0.86 -4.87 -12.45
N GLN A 174 -2.03 -4.44 -12.90
CA GLN A 174 -2.16 -3.64 -14.12
C GLN A 174 -1.43 -2.30 -14.00
N PHE A 175 -1.53 -1.62 -12.85
CA PHE A 175 -0.77 -0.42 -12.57
C PHE A 175 0.75 -0.67 -12.64
N SER A 176 1.22 -1.79 -12.10
CA SER A 176 2.64 -2.16 -12.19
C SER A 176 3.10 -2.37 -13.63
N LEU A 177 2.27 -2.96 -14.48
CA LEU A 177 2.58 -3.11 -15.91
C LEU A 177 2.70 -1.74 -16.59
N THR A 178 1.77 -0.82 -16.30
CA THR A 178 1.82 0.55 -16.81
C THR A 178 3.12 1.26 -16.39
N LEU A 179 3.56 1.11 -15.14
CA LEU A 179 4.83 1.67 -14.68
C LEU A 179 6.03 1.04 -15.41
N LYS A 180 5.99 -0.28 -15.63
CA LYS A 180 7.04 -1.00 -16.36
C LYS A 180 7.15 -0.55 -17.81
N GLU A 181 6.03 -0.41 -18.52
CA GLU A 181 5.97 0.10 -19.90
C GLU A 181 6.54 1.52 -20.02
N ARG A 182 6.40 2.32 -18.97
CA ARG A 182 6.99 3.66 -18.85
C ARG A 182 8.46 3.66 -18.44
N GLY A 183 9.08 2.51 -18.30
CA GLY A 183 10.49 2.37 -17.90
C GLY A 183 10.78 2.73 -16.45
N VAL A 184 9.77 2.80 -15.58
CA VAL A 184 9.92 3.12 -14.15
C VAL A 184 10.62 1.95 -13.45
N LYS A 185 11.72 2.25 -12.75
CA LYS A 185 12.41 1.27 -11.91
C LYS A 185 11.70 1.19 -10.56
N LEU A 186 11.25 -0.02 -10.21
CA LEU A 186 10.60 -0.30 -8.94
C LEU A 186 11.62 -0.63 -7.85
N GLY A 187 11.43 -0.05 -6.67
CA GLY A 187 12.23 -0.34 -5.49
C GLY A 187 11.51 -1.32 -4.53
N MET A 188 12.28 -2.04 -3.74
CA MET A 188 11.76 -2.89 -2.66
C MET A 188 12.47 -2.55 -1.36
N THR A 189 11.69 -2.48 -0.27
CA THR A 189 12.24 -2.23 1.06
C THR A 189 13.04 -3.43 1.57
N GLY A 190 13.98 -3.19 2.47
CA GLY A 190 14.70 -4.27 3.15
C GLY A 190 13.84 -4.99 4.19
N ARG A 191 12.87 -4.30 4.79
CA ARG A 191 11.91 -4.86 5.74
C ARG A 191 10.65 -5.34 5.03
N ARG A 192 9.95 -6.28 5.66
CA ARG A 192 8.77 -6.93 5.08
C ARG A 192 7.51 -6.51 5.79
N ILE A 193 6.43 -6.41 5.03
CA ILE A 193 5.07 -6.32 5.55
C ILE A 193 4.52 -7.73 5.74
N TYR A 194 3.75 -7.95 6.81
CA TYR A 194 3.04 -9.20 6.99
C TYR A 194 1.60 -9.02 6.52
N THR A 195 1.12 -9.96 5.74
CA THR A 195 -0.27 -9.97 5.27
C THR A 195 -1.01 -11.18 5.83
N SER A 196 -2.31 -11.02 5.96
CA SER A 196 -3.20 -12.06 6.46
C SER A 196 -3.25 -13.25 5.50
N ASP A 197 -3.25 -14.46 6.04
CA ASP A 197 -3.50 -15.71 5.33
C ASP A 197 -4.99 -16.05 5.21
N ARG A 198 -5.88 -15.08 5.50
CA ARG A 198 -7.35 -15.25 5.46
C ARG A 198 -7.87 -15.86 4.14
N ARG A 199 -7.17 -15.64 3.05
CA ARG A 199 -7.49 -16.21 1.73
C ARG A 199 -7.14 -17.70 1.61
N PHE A 200 -6.37 -18.23 2.57
CA PHE A 200 -5.88 -19.61 2.57
C PHE A 200 -6.16 -20.31 3.91
N PRO A 201 -7.42 -20.35 4.39
CA PRO A 201 -7.74 -20.82 5.74
C PRO A 201 -7.37 -22.29 6.00
N LYS A 202 -7.06 -23.06 4.96
CA LYS A 202 -6.61 -24.47 5.07
C LYS A 202 -5.20 -24.69 4.50
N GLY A 203 -4.45 -23.64 4.17
CA GLY A 203 -3.09 -23.76 3.63
C GLY A 203 -2.97 -24.39 2.25
N THR A 204 -4.08 -24.58 1.53
CA THR A 204 -4.14 -25.13 0.18
C THR A 204 -5.07 -24.27 -0.67
N LEU A 205 -4.74 -24.16 -1.98
CA LEU A 205 -5.69 -23.66 -2.97
C LEU A 205 -6.93 -24.55 -2.97
N PRO A 206 -8.13 -23.97 -3.18
CA PRO A 206 -9.34 -24.78 -3.36
C PRO A 206 -9.23 -25.70 -4.55
#